data_5d6cc6ad37c4cac8c7fe4e5db67c00a0
#
_entry.id   5d6cc6ad37c4cac8c7fe4e5db67c00a0
#
_cell.length_a   1.000
_cell.length_b   1.000
_cell.length_c   1.000
_cell.angle_alpha   90.00
_cell.angle_beta   90.00
_cell.angle_gamma   90.00
#
_symmetry.space_group_name_H-M   'P 1'
#
loop_
_entity.id
_entity.type
_entity.pdbx_description
1 polymer ?
#
loop_
_entity_poly.entity_id
_entity_poly.type
_entity_poly.pdbx_seq_one_letter_code
_entity_poly.pdbx_strand_id
1 'polypeptide(L)'
;MKKFQKRGSCFITTAVCGNFGKSNDCYELTAFRKFRDTWLVHQPDGKGLIDEYYRIVPQIVSNISYLKNSPTIYENIWKEYLAPCLSFIENDQNQSCKLLYIEMVTSLKKKYL
;
A
#
# COMPACT_ATOMS: atom_id res chain seq x y z
N MET A 1 0.26 -21.24 8.27
CA MET A 1 0.24 -20.75 8.11
C MET A 1 0.63 -20.04 7.91
N LYS A 2 0.60 -19.72 7.59
CA LYS A 2 0.77 -19.04 7.29
C LYS A 2 1.28 -18.12 7.31
N LYS A 3 1.68 -17.91 7.45
CA LYS A 3 2.20 -17.07 7.54
C LYS A 3 2.70 -16.34 6.75
N PHE A 4 3.06 -16.25 6.30
CA PHE A 4 3.39 -15.66 5.56
C PHE A 4 3.34 -14.82 4.98
N GLN A 5 3.36 -14.96 5.00
CA GLN A 5 2.66 -14.12 4.18
C GLN A 5 2.79 -12.70 4.29
N LYS A 6 3.16 -12.15 5.40
CA LYS A 6 3.41 -10.75 5.60
C LYS A 6 4.35 -10.17 4.58
N ARG A 7 5.40 -10.91 4.26
CA ARG A 7 6.36 -10.40 3.33
C ARG A 7 5.83 -10.31 1.92
N GLY A 8 4.84 -11.10 1.60
CA GLY A 8 4.22 -11.07 0.30
C GLY A 8 3.14 -10.05 0.17
N SER A 9 2.69 -9.45 1.29
CA SER A 9 1.54 -8.55 1.28
C SER A 9 1.94 -7.10 1.20
N CYS A 10 1.11 -6.30 0.54
CA CYS A 10 1.14 -4.85 0.62
C CYS A 10 -0.23 -4.49 1.16
N PHE A 11 -0.40 -4.41 2.46
CA PHE A 11 -1.71 -4.43 3.10
C PHE A 11 -2.71 -3.43 2.52
N ILE A 12 -2.32 -2.16 2.37
CA ILE A 12 -3.24 -1.16 1.81
C ILE A 12 -3.55 -1.48 0.35
N THR A 13 -2.52 -1.79 -0.43
CA THR A 13 -2.69 -2.10 -1.85
C THR A 13 -3.54 -3.35 -2.01
N THR A 14 -3.32 -4.35 -1.17
CA THR A 14 -4.10 -5.59 -1.20
C THR A 14 -5.57 -5.31 -0.90
N ALA A 15 -5.85 -4.50 0.13
CA ALA A 15 -7.22 -4.17 0.51
C ALA A 15 -7.93 -3.40 -0.60
N VAL A 16 -7.25 -2.42 -1.21
CA VAL A 16 -7.82 -1.62 -2.28
C VAL A 16 -8.10 -2.48 -3.51
N CYS A 17 -7.12 -3.29 -3.92
CA CYS A 17 -7.31 -4.16 -5.09
C CYS A 17 -8.40 -5.19 -4.83
N GLY A 18 -8.49 -5.72 -3.61
CA GLY A 18 -9.56 -6.62 -3.23
C GLY A 18 -10.93 -5.97 -3.34
N ASN A 19 -11.03 -4.69 -3.00
CA ASN A 19 -12.28 -3.94 -3.14
C ASN A 19 -12.75 -3.87 -4.61
N PHE A 20 -11.80 -3.90 -5.55
CA PHE A 20 -12.11 -3.93 -6.97
C PHE A 20 -12.24 -5.35 -7.53
N GLY A 21 -12.20 -6.35 -6.68
CA GLY A 21 -12.33 -7.75 -7.11
C GLY A 21 -11.11 -8.32 -7.79
N LYS A 22 -9.95 -7.69 -7.61
CA LYS A 22 -8.72 -8.16 -8.26
C LYS A 22 -8.05 -9.25 -7.44
N SER A 23 -7.38 -10.17 -8.15
CA SER A 23 -6.70 -11.26 -7.49
C SER A 23 -5.41 -10.80 -6.81
N ASN A 24 -4.90 -11.66 -5.94
CA ASN A 24 -3.70 -11.37 -5.16
C ASN A 24 -2.43 -11.33 -5.99
N ASP A 25 -2.49 -11.79 -7.24
CA ASP A 25 -1.35 -11.74 -8.16
C ASP A 25 -1.62 -10.82 -9.36
N CYS A 26 -2.51 -9.85 -9.20
CA CYS A 26 -2.79 -8.89 -10.26
C CYS A 26 -1.58 -8.02 -10.55
N TYR A 27 -1.62 -7.34 -11.70
CA TYR A 27 -0.54 -6.48 -12.14
C TYR A 27 -0.17 -5.41 -11.12
N GLU A 28 -1.19 -4.74 -10.58
CA GLU A 28 -0.98 -3.65 -9.64
C GLU A 28 -0.22 -4.10 -8.40
N LEU A 29 -0.67 -5.20 -7.80
CA LEU A 29 -0.01 -5.72 -6.62
C LEU A 29 1.41 -6.19 -6.91
N THR A 30 1.60 -6.84 -8.05
CA THR A 30 2.92 -7.30 -8.46
C THR A 30 3.87 -6.12 -8.62
N ALA A 31 3.40 -5.03 -9.22
CA ALA A 31 4.23 -3.84 -9.44
C ALA A 31 4.66 -3.21 -8.11
N PHE A 32 3.73 -3.09 -7.15
CA PHE A 32 4.05 -2.51 -5.84
C PHE A 32 5.00 -3.41 -5.05
N ARG A 33 4.82 -4.72 -5.11
CA ARG A 33 5.72 -5.66 -4.43
C ARG A 33 7.12 -5.59 -5.01
N LYS A 34 7.21 -5.51 -6.32
CA LYS A 34 8.50 -5.38 -6.98
C LYS A 34 9.19 -4.07 -6.59
N PHE A 35 8.45 -2.97 -6.57
CA PHE A 35 8.98 -1.68 -6.12
C PHE A 35 9.54 -1.79 -4.71
N ARG A 36 8.79 -2.40 -3.79
CA ARG A 36 9.22 -2.58 -2.41
C ARG A 36 10.51 -3.41 -2.34
N ASP A 37 10.53 -4.54 -3.03
CA ASP A 37 11.59 -5.53 -2.87
C ASP A 37 12.85 -5.19 -3.65
N THR A 38 12.75 -4.47 -4.76
CA THR A 38 13.91 -4.20 -5.61
C THR A 38 14.45 -2.79 -5.48
N TRP A 39 13.64 -1.85 -4.96
CA TRP A 39 14.09 -0.46 -4.84
C TRP A 39 13.96 0.07 -3.41
N LEU A 40 12.77 0.04 -2.84
CA LEU A 40 12.51 0.68 -1.55
C LEU A 40 13.36 0.08 -0.43
N VAL A 41 13.46 -1.23 -0.39
CA VAL A 41 14.21 -1.92 0.67
C VAL A 41 15.68 -1.52 0.70
N HIS A 42 16.21 -1.06 -0.43
CA HIS A 42 17.63 -0.68 -0.55
C HIS A 42 17.88 0.80 -0.26
N GLN A 43 16.83 1.58 0.01
CA GLN A 43 17.01 2.96 0.39
C GLN A 43 17.43 3.06 1.85
N PRO A 44 18.14 4.12 2.26
CA PRO A 44 18.65 4.22 3.64
C PRO A 44 17.57 4.06 4.71
N ASP A 45 16.37 4.61 4.46
CA ASP A 45 15.25 4.52 5.41
C ASP A 45 14.22 3.47 4.99
N GLY A 46 14.50 2.70 3.92
CA GLY A 46 13.50 1.84 3.31
C GLY A 46 13.04 0.72 4.21
N LYS A 47 13.97 0.03 4.84
CA LYS A 47 13.62 -1.09 5.70
C LYS A 47 12.78 -0.63 6.89
N GLY A 48 13.15 0.51 7.48
CA GLY A 48 12.38 1.07 8.59
C GLY A 48 10.96 1.43 8.18
N LEU A 49 10.80 2.00 6.98
CA LEU A 49 9.49 2.33 6.46
C LEU A 49 8.65 1.07 6.26
N ILE A 50 9.24 0.03 5.68
CA ILE A 50 8.55 -1.23 5.44
C ILE A 50 8.12 -1.86 6.77
N ASP A 51 9.00 -1.88 7.75
CA ASP A 51 8.71 -2.45 9.05
C ASP A 51 7.58 -1.69 9.73
N GLU A 52 7.58 -0.37 9.64
CA GLU A 52 6.51 0.43 10.23
C GLU A 52 5.17 0.16 9.54
N TYR A 53 5.17 0.02 8.21
CA TYR A 53 3.94 -0.33 7.48
C TYR A 53 3.35 -1.62 8.00
N TYR A 54 4.16 -2.66 8.13
CA TYR A 54 3.65 -3.95 8.60
C TYR A 54 3.15 -3.88 10.03
N ARG A 55 3.63 -2.91 10.79
CA ARG A 55 3.21 -2.74 12.16
C ARG A 55 1.85 -2.02 12.28
N ILE A 56 1.63 -0.98 11.48
CA ILE A 56 0.46 -0.11 11.67
C ILE A 56 -0.67 -0.33 10.65
N VAL A 57 -0.34 -0.71 9.42
CA VAL A 57 -1.33 -0.77 8.34
C VAL A 57 -2.41 -1.82 8.56
N PRO A 58 -2.14 -3.00 9.15
CA PRO A 58 -3.22 -3.94 9.41
C PRO A 58 -4.34 -3.34 10.27
N GLN A 59 -4.00 -2.49 11.26
CA GLN A 59 -5.01 -1.86 12.09
C GLN A 59 -5.78 -0.80 11.30
N ILE A 60 -5.10 -0.06 10.43
CA ILE A 60 -5.75 0.92 9.57
C ILE A 60 -6.78 0.22 8.67
N VAL A 61 -6.38 -0.88 8.03
CA VAL A 61 -7.27 -1.64 7.15
C VAL A 61 -8.46 -2.18 7.94
N SER A 62 -8.21 -2.72 9.12
CA SER A 62 -9.29 -3.24 9.96
C SER A 62 -10.28 -2.13 10.30
N ASN A 63 -9.78 -0.96 10.69
CA ASN A 63 -10.64 0.16 11.07
C ASN A 63 -11.46 0.67 9.88
N ILE A 64 -10.87 0.76 8.69
CA ILE A 64 -11.59 1.17 7.49
C ILE A 64 -12.68 0.14 7.16
N SER A 65 -12.34 -1.14 7.25
CA SER A 65 -13.26 -2.21 6.84
C SER A 65 -14.49 -2.29 7.73
N TYR A 66 -14.45 -1.75 8.94
CA TYR A 66 -15.61 -1.65 9.80
C TYR A 66 -16.62 -0.61 9.35
N LEU A 67 -16.19 0.36 8.54
CA LEU A 67 -17.06 1.47 8.15
C LEU A 67 -17.95 1.07 6.99
N LYS A 68 -19.20 1.58 7.01
CA LYS A 68 -20.18 1.27 5.96
C LYS A 68 -19.73 1.78 4.59
N ASN A 69 -18.98 2.88 4.57
CA ASN A 69 -18.52 3.48 3.33
C ASN A 69 -17.12 3.02 2.94
N SER A 70 -16.66 1.87 3.47
CA SER A 70 -15.32 1.37 3.16
C SER A 70 -15.04 1.26 1.66
N PRO A 71 -15.98 0.80 0.81
CA PRO A 71 -15.69 0.76 -0.63
C PRO A 71 -15.32 2.13 -1.20
N THR A 72 -16.05 3.18 -0.79
CA THR A 72 -15.76 4.54 -1.25
C THR A 72 -14.39 5.00 -0.74
N ILE A 73 -14.06 4.67 0.50
CA ILE A 73 -12.76 5.03 1.07
C ILE A 73 -11.64 4.38 0.26
N TYR A 74 -11.77 3.09 -0.06
CA TYR A 74 -10.75 2.38 -0.84
C TYR A 74 -10.65 2.93 -2.25
N GLU A 75 -11.78 3.31 -2.87
CA GLU A 75 -11.76 3.94 -4.19
C GLU A 75 -10.99 5.26 -4.17
N ASN A 76 -11.19 6.05 -3.13
CA ASN A 76 -10.49 7.32 -3.00
C ASN A 76 -9.00 7.13 -2.76
N ILE A 77 -8.63 6.13 -1.97
CA ILE A 77 -7.21 5.81 -1.77
C ILE A 77 -6.57 5.45 -3.10
N TRP A 78 -7.25 4.67 -3.92
CA TRP A 78 -6.74 4.32 -5.24
C TRP A 78 -6.52 5.58 -6.08
N LYS A 79 -7.55 6.41 -6.19
CA LYS A 79 -7.49 7.59 -7.05
C LYS A 79 -6.44 8.61 -6.60
N GLU A 80 -6.37 8.85 -5.30
CA GLU A 80 -5.52 9.93 -4.77
C GLU A 80 -4.08 9.51 -4.61
N TYR A 81 -3.82 8.24 -4.35
CA TYR A 81 -2.48 7.79 -3.99
C TYR A 81 -1.96 6.65 -4.84
N LEU A 82 -2.69 5.55 -4.92
CA LEU A 82 -2.11 4.34 -5.51
C LEU A 82 -2.00 4.42 -7.03
N ALA A 83 -2.99 4.99 -7.71
CA ALA A 83 -2.89 5.14 -9.16
C ALA A 83 -1.73 6.06 -9.55
N PRO A 84 -1.57 7.24 -8.91
CA PRO A 84 -0.37 8.04 -9.19
C PRO A 84 0.94 7.33 -8.83
N CYS A 85 0.97 6.59 -7.72
CA CYS A 85 2.15 5.82 -7.36
C CYS A 85 2.51 4.80 -8.43
N LEU A 86 1.51 4.09 -8.94
CA LEU A 86 1.74 3.10 -9.99
C LEU A 86 2.32 3.77 -11.23
N SER A 87 1.79 4.93 -11.60
CA SER A 87 2.31 5.69 -12.73
C SER A 87 3.78 6.06 -12.52
N PHE A 88 4.13 6.49 -11.31
CA PHE A 88 5.52 6.78 -10.97
C PHE A 88 6.41 5.56 -11.13
N ILE A 89 5.95 4.40 -10.65
CA ILE A 89 6.70 3.16 -10.80
C ILE A 89 6.93 2.83 -12.26
N GLU A 90 5.89 2.97 -13.08
CA GLU A 90 5.97 2.65 -14.50
C GLU A 90 6.90 3.58 -15.26
N ASN A 91 7.15 4.76 -14.74
CA ASN A 91 8.02 5.74 -15.36
C ASN A 91 9.38 5.87 -14.66
N ASP A 92 9.73 4.88 -13.85
CA ASP A 92 11.00 4.84 -13.11
C ASP A 92 11.19 6.04 -12.18
N GLN A 93 10.08 6.60 -11.69
CA GLN A 93 10.11 7.72 -10.75
C GLN A 93 9.88 7.20 -9.34
N ASN A 94 10.79 6.34 -8.88
CA ASN A 94 10.64 5.62 -7.62
C ASN A 94 10.65 6.54 -6.41
N GLN A 95 11.44 7.62 -6.44
CA GLN A 95 11.48 8.56 -5.32
C GLN A 95 10.14 9.27 -5.15
N SER A 96 9.51 9.66 -6.26
CA SER A 96 8.18 10.29 -6.22
C SER A 96 7.14 9.33 -5.66
N CYS A 97 7.21 8.07 -6.07
CA CYS A 97 6.33 7.04 -5.54
C CYS A 97 6.51 6.90 -4.03
N LYS A 98 7.76 6.82 -3.57
CA LYS A 98 8.07 6.70 -2.15
C LYS A 98 7.45 7.85 -1.35
N LEU A 99 7.64 9.08 -1.81
CA LEU A 99 7.15 10.26 -1.09
C LEU A 99 5.63 10.28 -1.02
N LEU A 100 4.97 9.95 -2.11
CA LEU A 100 3.51 9.92 -2.13
C LEU A 100 2.95 8.78 -1.27
N TYR A 101 3.62 7.64 -1.26
CA TYR A 101 3.21 6.52 -0.43
C TYR A 101 3.33 6.87 1.06
N ILE A 102 4.41 7.54 1.45
CA ILE A 102 4.58 8.03 2.83
C ILE A 102 3.46 9.00 3.19
N GLU A 103 3.13 9.90 2.29
CA GLU A 103 2.04 10.85 2.51
C GLU A 103 0.72 10.13 2.71
N MET A 104 0.46 9.10 1.90
CA MET A 104 -0.75 8.29 2.03
C MET A 104 -0.85 7.66 3.43
N VAL A 105 0.20 6.98 3.85
CA VAL A 105 0.18 6.30 5.14
C VAL A 105 0.03 7.29 6.28
N THR A 106 0.71 8.43 6.19
CA THR A 106 0.60 9.49 7.20
C THR A 106 -0.84 9.99 7.31
N SER A 107 -1.50 10.22 6.18
CA SER A 107 -2.88 10.67 6.15
C SER A 107 -3.82 9.62 6.73
N LEU A 108 -3.66 8.37 6.35
CA LEU A 108 -4.51 7.29 6.83
C LEU A 108 -4.31 7.05 8.32
N LYS A 109 -3.10 7.20 8.80
CA LYS A 109 -2.78 7.09 10.21
C LYS A 109 -3.55 8.13 11.02
N LYS A 110 -3.60 9.36 10.54
CA LYS A 110 -4.34 10.43 11.20
C LYS A 110 -5.82 10.16 11.23
N LYS A 111 -6.37 9.59 10.17
CA LYS A 111 -7.81 9.40 10.04
C LYS A 111 -8.34 8.14 10.71
N TYR A 112 -7.55 7.08 10.67
CA TYR A 112 -8.07 5.75 11.02
C TYR A 112 -7.26 5.04 12.11
N LEU A 113 -6.30 5.68 12.68
CA LEU A 113 -5.52 5.14 13.77
C LEU A 113 -5.58 6.06 15.00
#